data_f5fc53bc9ee9e4c3591da1ba507a1ca4
#
_entry.id   f5fc53bc9ee9e4c3591da1ba507a1ca4
#
_cell.length_a   1.000
_cell.length_b   1.000
_cell.length_c   1.000
_cell.angle_alpha   90.00
_cell.angle_beta   90.00
_cell.angle_gamma   90.00
#
_symmetry.space_group_name_H-M   'P 1'
#
loop_
_entity.id
_entity.type
_entity.pdbx_description
1 polymer ?
#
loop_
_entity_poly.entity_id
_entity_poly.type
_entity_poly.pdbx_seq_one_letter_code
_entity_poly.pdbx_strand_id
1 'polypeptide(L)'
;MGLIKAALGSAGGVLADQWKEYFYCDSMAANVLVTKGKKRTSSRGSNTKGSDNIISNGSVIAVNEGQCMMIVEQGKIVEFAAEAGEYTWNSSSEPTIFQGGLEGLESSWETLKRRFAFGGDTAKDQRVYFFNLKELVGNKYGTPAPIPFRVVDNNIGLDMDVSIRCNGEYSYKIADPMLFYKNVCGNVSQDYTRDQLDSQLKSEFLTALQPAFARISALGIRYSALPGHTMELAQAMNEVLSGKWGATRGLAIVAVGVNSVTASAEDEATIKELQKSAVFRNTNMAAAHMVQAQAEAMKTAAGNKNGAMMGFMGMNMAQSAGGFNASSLFQMGQQQSAAPAPAAPAAPAADANTWKCSCGAVNTGKFCMECGASKPADGWVCSCGAVNKGKFCSECGAKKPASEPLYRCDKCGWEPEDPRHPPKFCPECGDKFDDEDIR
;
A
#
# COMPACT_ATOMS: atom_id res chain seq x y z
N MET A 1 -2.99 43.50 -52.02
CA MET A 1 -2.53 43.88 -50.66
C MET A 1 -2.10 42.68 -49.80
N GLY A 2 -2.59 41.47 -50.06
CA GLY A 2 -2.22 40.26 -49.25
C GLY A 2 -0.76 39.82 -49.41
N LEU A 3 -0.21 39.80 -50.62
CA LEU A 3 1.16 39.32 -50.86
C LEU A 3 2.25 40.22 -50.22
N ILE A 4 2.09 41.54 -50.27
CA ILE A 4 3.03 42.48 -49.65
C ILE A 4 2.96 42.35 -48.11
N LYS A 5 1.75 42.22 -47.57
CA LYS A 5 1.55 41.99 -46.13
C LYS A 5 2.14 40.63 -45.68
N ALA A 6 1.99 39.57 -46.49
CA ALA A 6 2.58 38.27 -46.25
C ALA A 6 4.11 38.31 -46.30
N ALA A 7 4.70 39.01 -47.27
CA ALA A 7 6.15 39.17 -47.40
C ALA A 7 6.75 39.94 -46.20
N LEU A 8 6.16 41.09 -45.84
CA LEU A 8 6.60 41.87 -44.67
C LEU A 8 6.37 41.15 -43.38
N GLY A 9 5.26 40.39 -43.23
CA GLY A 9 4.96 39.56 -42.07
C GLY A 9 5.96 38.42 -41.96
N SER A 10 6.29 37.76 -43.08
CA SER A 10 7.28 36.65 -43.09
C SER A 10 8.67 37.12 -42.67
N ALA A 11 9.14 38.27 -43.26
CA ALA A 11 10.45 38.81 -42.91
C ALA A 11 10.53 39.29 -41.46
N GLY A 12 9.52 40.04 -41.00
CA GLY A 12 9.45 40.53 -39.63
C GLY A 12 9.33 39.40 -38.59
N GLY A 13 8.54 38.35 -38.89
CA GLY A 13 8.37 37.18 -38.06
C GLY A 13 9.65 36.36 -37.96
N VAL A 14 10.33 36.06 -39.08
CA VAL A 14 11.61 35.31 -39.06
C VAL A 14 12.66 36.02 -38.22
N LEU A 15 12.79 37.34 -38.35
CA LEU A 15 13.74 38.11 -37.54
C LEU A 15 13.36 38.13 -36.06
N ALA A 16 12.08 38.23 -35.73
CA ALA A 16 11.59 38.22 -34.37
C ALA A 16 11.81 36.85 -33.67
N ASP A 17 11.62 35.76 -34.42
CA ASP A 17 11.76 34.38 -33.86
C ASP A 17 13.21 33.90 -33.80
N GLN A 18 14.18 34.71 -34.24
CA GLN A 18 15.61 34.42 -34.10
C GLN A 18 16.23 34.95 -32.81
N TRP A 19 15.50 35.78 -32.05
CA TRP A 19 15.98 36.24 -30.76
C TRP A 19 15.87 35.12 -29.75
N LYS A 20 16.93 34.88 -28.93
CA LYS A 20 16.90 33.98 -27.80
C LYS A 20 15.85 34.45 -26.82
N GLU A 21 15.02 33.52 -26.39
CA GLU A 21 13.91 33.76 -25.49
C GLU A 21 14.15 33.03 -24.16
N TYR A 22 13.47 33.49 -23.14
CA TYR A 22 13.49 32.86 -21.82
C TYR A 22 12.08 32.40 -21.50
N PHE A 23 11.90 31.06 -21.39
CA PHE A 23 10.64 30.46 -21.04
C PHE A 23 10.66 30.10 -19.58
N TYR A 24 9.57 30.33 -18.92
CA TYR A 24 9.41 29.99 -17.50
C TYR A 24 7.95 29.73 -17.17
N CYS A 25 7.74 29.13 -16.01
CA CYS A 25 6.45 29.05 -15.35
C CYS A 25 6.58 29.70 -13.97
N ASP A 26 5.65 30.59 -13.64
CA ASP A 26 5.50 31.09 -12.27
C ASP A 26 5.14 29.93 -11.34
N SER A 27 5.06 30.19 -10.03
CA SER A 27 4.59 29.17 -9.11
C SER A 27 3.20 28.69 -9.52
N MET A 28 3.07 27.41 -9.82
CA MET A 28 1.78 26.83 -10.16
C MET A 28 0.88 26.79 -8.93
N ALA A 29 -0.34 27.29 -9.09
CA ALA A 29 -1.38 27.15 -8.05
C ALA A 29 -1.70 25.68 -7.83
N ALA A 30 -2.19 25.34 -6.62
CA ALA A 30 -2.47 23.94 -6.23
C ALA A 30 -3.54 23.26 -7.10
N ASN A 31 -4.34 24.03 -7.82
CA ASN A 31 -5.37 23.51 -8.74
C ASN A 31 -4.89 23.36 -10.20
N VAL A 32 -3.70 23.86 -10.54
CA VAL A 32 -3.15 23.77 -11.90
C VAL A 32 -2.26 22.54 -12.01
N LEU A 33 -2.58 21.65 -12.94
CA LEU A 33 -1.85 20.42 -13.23
C LEU A 33 -0.82 20.62 -14.33
N VAL A 34 -1.20 21.32 -15.39
CA VAL A 34 -0.34 21.62 -16.53
C VAL A 34 -0.60 23.04 -17.00
N THR A 35 0.45 23.74 -17.35
CA THR A 35 0.35 25.08 -17.94
C THR A 35 1.29 25.24 -19.12
N LYS A 36 0.92 26.09 -20.07
CA LYS A 36 1.81 26.49 -21.17
C LYS A 36 2.87 27.45 -20.64
N GLY A 37 4.13 27.24 -21.00
CA GLY A 37 5.24 28.11 -20.64
C GLY A 37 5.06 29.54 -21.20
N LYS A 38 5.43 30.51 -20.38
CA LYS A 38 5.37 31.92 -20.74
C LYS A 38 6.75 32.40 -21.18
N LYS A 39 6.76 33.24 -22.23
CA LYS A 39 7.96 33.97 -22.62
C LYS A 39 8.18 35.13 -21.64
N ARG A 40 9.40 35.35 -21.21
CA ARG A 40 9.77 36.50 -20.40
C ARG A 40 9.82 37.72 -21.28
N THR A 41 8.76 38.53 -21.28
CA THR A 41 8.68 39.82 -21.96
C THR A 41 8.87 40.94 -20.93
N SER A 42 9.71 41.92 -21.26
CA SER A 42 9.88 43.12 -20.43
C SER A 42 9.68 44.35 -21.28
N SER A 43 9.36 45.46 -20.64
CA SER A 43 9.25 46.78 -21.32
C SER A 43 10.56 47.25 -21.99
N ARG A 44 11.68 46.58 -21.69
CA ARG A 44 13.01 46.82 -22.30
C ARG A 44 13.31 45.87 -23.47
N GLY A 45 12.50 44.82 -23.65
CA GLY A 45 12.67 43.89 -24.77
C GLY A 45 12.09 44.41 -26.06
N SER A 46 12.82 44.29 -27.15
CA SER A 46 12.38 44.73 -28.49
C SER A 46 11.62 43.62 -29.25
N ASN A 47 11.65 42.38 -28.76
CA ASN A 47 10.99 41.24 -29.40
C ASN A 47 9.52 41.09 -28.93
N THR A 48 8.65 41.95 -29.45
CA THR A 48 7.20 41.91 -29.19
C THR A 48 6.38 41.23 -30.28
N LYS A 49 7.04 40.78 -31.36
CA LYS A 49 6.41 40.21 -32.56
C LYS A 49 6.73 38.73 -32.78
N GLY A 50 7.48 38.10 -31.87
CA GLY A 50 7.79 36.66 -31.94
C GLY A 50 6.54 35.82 -31.80
N SER A 51 6.46 34.72 -32.55
CA SER A 51 5.34 33.78 -32.48
C SER A 51 5.36 33.02 -31.15
N ASP A 52 4.21 32.89 -30.53
CA ASP A 52 4.09 32.14 -29.24
C ASP A 52 4.36 30.63 -29.36
N ASN A 53 4.33 30.12 -30.60
CA ASN A 53 4.50 28.71 -30.92
C ASN A 53 5.84 28.43 -31.61
N ILE A 54 6.86 29.24 -31.37
CA ILE A 54 8.23 28.98 -31.82
C ILE A 54 9.18 29.20 -30.66
N ILE A 55 10.12 28.27 -30.53
CA ILE A 55 11.23 28.35 -29.61
C ILE A 55 12.50 28.52 -30.39
N SER A 56 13.11 29.72 -30.31
CA SER A 56 14.35 30.01 -31.01
C SER A 56 15.50 29.16 -30.49
N ASN A 57 16.42 28.77 -31.38
CA ASN A 57 17.61 28.05 -31.01
C ASN A 57 18.47 28.83 -30.00
N GLY A 58 18.91 28.15 -28.93
CA GLY A 58 19.63 28.76 -27.82
C GLY A 58 18.76 29.48 -26.80
N SER A 59 17.43 29.40 -26.93
CA SER A 59 16.50 29.87 -25.88
C SER A 59 16.65 29.05 -24.59
N VAL A 60 16.42 29.71 -23.47
CA VAL A 60 16.56 29.13 -22.13
C VAL A 60 15.18 28.82 -21.59
N ILE A 61 15.07 27.66 -20.95
CA ILE A 61 13.86 27.21 -20.27
C ILE A 61 14.23 26.95 -18.81
N ALA A 62 13.60 27.70 -17.90
CA ALA A 62 13.82 27.54 -16.47
C ALA A 62 12.75 26.61 -15.88
N VAL A 63 13.19 25.57 -15.20
CA VAL A 63 12.36 24.60 -14.48
C VAL A 63 12.54 24.82 -12.99
N ASN A 64 11.45 25.08 -12.28
CA ASN A 64 11.47 25.26 -10.84
C ASN A 64 11.30 23.92 -10.11
N GLU A 65 11.69 23.89 -8.82
CA GLU A 65 11.43 22.74 -7.95
C GLU A 65 9.93 22.37 -7.93
N GLY A 66 9.67 21.05 -8.00
CA GLY A 66 8.32 20.51 -8.04
C GLY A 66 7.58 20.71 -9.36
N GLN A 67 8.32 21.04 -10.42
CA GLN A 67 7.83 21.12 -11.80
C GLN A 67 8.69 20.25 -12.72
N CYS A 68 8.13 19.86 -13.86
CA CYS A 68 8.93 19.40 -15.00
C CYS A 68 8.50 20.14 -16.25
N MET A 69 9.41 20.23 -17.20
CA MET A 69 9.10 20.80 -18.50
C MET A 69 9.02 19.73 -19.58
N MET A 70 8.21 20.00 -20.58
CA MET A 70 8.06 19.19 -21.80
C MET A 70 7.98 20.08 -23.02
N ILE A 71 8.78 19.82 -24.03
CA ILE A 71 8.69 20.49 -25.32
C ILE A 71 7.97 19.57 -26.30
N VAL A 72 6.97 20.14 -26.93
CA VAL A 72 6.16 19.47 -27.95
C VAL A 72 6.32 20.21 -29.27
N GLU A 73 6.77 19.50 -30.28
CA GLU A 73 6.89 19.99 -31.66
C GLU A 73 5.91 19.23 -32.55
N GLN A 74 5.01 19.97 -33.22
CA GLN A 74 3.98 19.40 -34.11
C GLN A 74 3.21 18.23 -33.48
N GLY A 75 2.87 18.36 -32.21
CA GLY A 75 2.13 17.33 -31.44
C GLY A 75 2.99 16.18 -30.90
N LYS A 76 4.31 16.16 -31.18
CA LYS A 76 5.23 15.12 -30.73
C LYS A 76 6.11 15.66 -29.61
N ILE A 77 6.27 14.89 -28.54
CA ILE A 77 7.21 15.19 -27.44
C ILE A 77 8.63 15.03 -28.00
N VAL A 78 9.43 16.10 -27.92
CA VAL A 78 10.81 16.13 -28.40
C VAL A 78 11.84 16.30 -27.29
N GLU A 79 11.46 16.92 -26.16
CA GLU A 79 12.34 17.11 -25.01
C GLU A 79 11.55 17.02 -23.71
N PHE A 80 12.21 16.55 -22.65
CA PHE A 80 11.63 16.42 -21.32
C PHE A 80 12.72 16.63 -20.26
N ALA A 81 12.45 17.43 -19.22
CA ALA A 81 13.32 17.59 -18.07
C ALA A 81 12.48 17.69 -16.78
N ALA A 82 12.80 16.86 -15.80
CA ALA A 82 12.12 16.80 -14.49
C ALA A 82 12.96 17.38 -13.35
N GLU A 83 14.22 17.72 -13.59
CA GLU A 83 15.08 18.33 -12.60
C GLU A 83 14.98 19.84 -12.67
N ALA A 84 15.05 20.52 -11.51
CA ALA A 84 15.09 21.96 -11.45
C ALA A 84 16.40 22.49 -12.04
N GLY A 85 16.31 23.55 -12.83
CA GLY A 85 17.48 24.13 -13.49
C GLY A 85 17.15 24.94 -14.73
N GLU A 86 18.19 25.43 -15.40
CA GLU A 86 18.09 26.14 -16.67
C GLU A 86 18.55 25.23 -17.82
N TYR A 87 17.70 25.05 -18.80
CA TYR A 87 17.96 24.20 -19.97
C TYR A 87 18.04 25.07 -21.22
N THR A 88 19.05 24.83 -22.03
CA THR A 88 19.20 25.54 -23.31
C THR A 88 18.64 24.68 -24.42
N TRP A 89 17.63 25.22 -25.14
CA TRP A 89 17.03 24.56 -26.29
C TRP A 89 17.97 24.63 -27.49
N ASN A 90 18.42 23.51 -28.01
CA ASN A 90 19.23 23.39 -29.21
C ASN A 90 18.41 22.71 -30.30
N SER A 91 17.79 23.52 -31.14
CA SER A 91 17.04 23.04 -32.31
C SER A 91 17.85 23.24 -33.57
N SER A 92 18.16 22.16 -34.27
CA SER A 92 18.73 22.23 -35.62
C SER A 92 17.72 22.74 -36.66
N SER A 93 16.45 22.90 -36.28
CA SER A 93 15.35 23.21 -37.20
C SER A 93 15.00 24.71 -37.30
N GLU A 94 15.45 25.53 -36.36
CA GLU A 94 15.36 26.99 -36.38
C GLU A 94 16.72 27.61 -36.03
N PRO A 95 17.71 27.51 -36.93
CA PRO A 95 19.03 28.12 -36.71
C PRO A 95 18.92 29.64 -36.65
N THR A 96 19.66 30.26 -35.74
CA THR A 96 19.72 31.72 -35.63
C THR A 96 20.81 32.28 -36.51
N ILE A 97 20.55 33.44 -37.19
CA ILE A 97 21.55 34.19 -37.95
C ILE A 97 22.75 34.56 -37.06
N PHE A 98 22.51 34.69 -35.76
CA PHE A 98 23.53 35.12 -34.79
C PHE A 98 24.50 33.99 -34.37
N GLN A 99 24.19 32.74 -34.68
CA GLN A 99 25.05 31.60 -34.28
C GLN A 99 25.64 30.82 -35.45
N GLY A 100 25.11 30.92 -36.68
CA GLY A 100 25.45 30.03 -37.79
C GLY A 100 26.26 30.71 -38.92
N GLY A 101 26.64 31.96 -38.85
CA GLY A 101 27.35 32.64 -39.96
C GLY A 101 26.60 32.52 -41.31
N LEU A 102 27.31 32.15 -42.41
CA LEU A 102 26.72 31.96 -43.72
C LEU A 102 25.67 30.84 -43.81
N GLU A 103 25.85 29.76 -43.08
CA GLU A 103 24.90 28.64 -43.00
C GLU A 103 23.57 29.04 -42.29
N GLY A 104 23.67 29.94 -41.30
CA GLY A 104 22.50 30.54 -40.66
C GLY A 104 21.63 31.40 -41.59
N LEU A 105 22.25 32.04 -42.57
CA LEU A 105 21.54 32.84 -43.59
C LEU A 105 20.73 31.97 -44.56
N GLU A 106 21.28 30.84 -45.03
CA GLU A 106 20.57 29.93 -45.95
C GLU A 106 19.35 29.29 -45.27
N SER A 107 19.50 28.81 -44.06
CA SER A 107 18.38 28.19 -43.31
C SER A 107 17.30 29.20 -42.93
N SER A 108 17.69 30.46 -42.65
CA SER A 108 16.73 31.56 -42.43
C SER A 108 15.96 31.91 -43.71
N TRP A 109 16.60 31.77 -44.86
CA TRP A 109 15.95 32.00 -46.15
C TRP A 109 14.94 30.90 -46.51
N GLU A 110 15.22 29.66 -46.16
CA GLU A 110 14.25 28.57 -46.30
C GLU A 110 13.05 28.73 -45.38
N THR A 111 13.28 29.18 -44.15
CA THR A 111 12.21 29.48 -43.18
C THR A 111 11.34 30.63 -43.66
N LEU A 112 11.96 31.66 -44.26
CA LEU A 112 11.25 32.80 -44.89
C LEU A 112 10.35 32.31 -46.04
N LYS A 113 10.87 31.46 -46.94
CA LYS A 113 10.10 30.88 -48.04
C LYS A 113 8.90 30.05 -47.52
N ARG A 114 9.10 29.23 -46.50
CA ARG A 114 8.02 28.45 -45.86
C ARG A 114 6.94 29.38 -45.30
N ARG A 115 7.29 30.38 -44.53
CA ARG A 115 6.32 31.35 -43.98
C ARG A 115 5.58 32.11 -45.06
N PHE A 116 6.25 32.49 -46.13
CA PHE A 116 5.60 33.12 -47.25
C PHE A 116 4.52 32.25 -47.88
N ALA A 117 4.80 30.95 -48.03
CA ALA A 117 3.81 29.97 -48.52
C ALA A 117 2.59 29.84 -47.61
N PHE A 118 2.75 30.07 -46.29
CA PHE A 118 1.65 30.04 -45.27
C PHE A 118 1.08 31.45 -45.00
N GLY A 119 1.23 32.39 -45.91
CA GLY A 119 0.65 33.73 -45.79
C GLY A 119 1.30 34.63 -44.74
N GLY A 120 2.52 34.31 -44.30
CA GLY A 120 3.28 35.04 -43.28
C GLY A 120 3.26 34.42 -41.91
N ASP A 121 2.53 33.32 -41.71
CA ASP A 121 2.48 32.59 -40.49
C ASP A 121 3.56 31.49 -40.41
N THR A 122 3.79 30.93 -39.23
CA THR A 122 4.77 29.86 -39.05
C THR A 122 4.22 28.49 -39.48
N ALA A 123 5.06 27.68 -40.15
CA ALA A 123 4.74 26.31 -40.50
C ALA A 123 5.05 25.32 -39.35
N LYS A 124 5.61 25.79 -38.24
CA LYS A 124 5.99 24.98 -37.08
C LYS A 124 5.18 25.37 -35.86
N ASP A 125 4.85 24.38 -35.05
CA ASP A 125 4.18 24.56 -33.79
C ASP A 125 5.03 23.89 -32.69
N GLN A 126 5.75 24.70 -31.93
CA GLN A 126 6.58 24.32 -30.81
C GLN A 126 6.01 24.92 -29.53
N ARG A 127 5.81 24.11 -28.52
CA ARG A 127 5.20 24.52 -27.25
C ARG A 127 5.99 23.97 -26.06
N VAL A 128 6.16 24.80 -25.04
CA VAL A 128 6.70 24.39 -23.74
C VAL A 128 5.53 24.22 -22.80
N TYR A 129 5.46 23.05 -22.16
CA TYR A 129 4.50 22.77 -21.09
C TYR A 129 5.23 22.52 -19.79
N PHE A 130 4.65 23.01 -18.70
CA PHE A 130 5.11 22.73 -17.34
C PHE A 130 4.05 21.92 -16.61
N PHE A 131 4.49 20.85 -15.95
CA PHE A 131 3.65 19.96 -15.17
C PHE A 131 3.92 20.14 -13.68
N ASN A 132 2.88 20.13 -12.88
CA ASN A 132 2.96 20.17 -11.44
C ASN A 132 3.25 18.76 -10.89
N LEU A 133 4.46 18.56 -10.34
CA LEU A 133 4.88 17.29 -9.71
C LEU A 133 4.59 17.25 -8.23
N LYS A 134 4.11 18.36 -7.65
CA LYS A 134 3.78 18.45 -6.22
C LYS A 134 2.60 17.56 -5.89
N GLU A 135 2.49 17.23 -4.62
CA GLU A 135 1.33 16.55 -4.08
C GLU A 135 0.08 17.44 -4.14
N LEU A 136 -0.99 16.89 -4.69
CA LEU A 136 -2.28 17.55 -4.85
C LEU A 136 -3.20 17.12 -3.71
N VAL A 137 -3.22 17.92 -2.67
CA VAL A 137 -3.93 17.65 -1.42
C VAL A 137 -5.39 18.14 -1.43
N GLY A 138 -6.16 17.76 -0.40
CA GLY A 138 -7.50 18.27 -0.14
C GLY A 138 -8.59 17.66 -1.02
N ASN A 139 -8.39 16.45 -1.55
CA ASN A 139 -9.41 15.74 -2.32
C ASN A 139 -10.33 14.98 -1.38
N LYS A 140 -11.49 15.55 -1.07
CA LYS A 140 -12.46 14.97 -0.14
C LYS A 140 -13.26 13.84 -0.78
N TYR A 141 -13.40 12.75 -0.04
CA TYR A 141 -14.27 11.64 -0.42
C TYR A 141 -15.22 11.26 0.71
N GLY A 142 -16.30 10.62 0.36
CA GLY A 142 -17.25 10.00 1.28
C GLY A 142 -18.09 9.00 0.51
N THR A 143 -18.37 7.87 1.15
CA THR A 143 -19.16 6.79 0.55
C THR A 143 -20.65 7.15 0.59
N PRO A 144 -21.32 7.37 -0.57
CA PRO A 144 -22.73 7.70 -0.59
C PRO A 144 -23.60 6.52 -0.14
N ALA A 145 -23.20 5.30 -0.49
CA ALA A 145 -23.79 4.05 -0.02
C ALA A 145 -22.80 3.29 0.86
N PRO A 146 -23.28 2.45 1.79
CA PRO A 146 -22.41 1.57 2.56
C PRO A 146 -21.61 0.63 1.64
N ILE A 147 -20.36 0.37 2.03
CA ILE A 147 -19.47 -0.57 1.34
C ILE A 147 -19.30 -1.80 2.23
N PRO A 148 -19.39 -3.03 1.69
CA PRO A 148 -19.14 -4.25 2.45
C PRO A 148 -17.66 -4.31 2.88
N PHE A 149 -17.44 -4.65 4.14
CA PHE A 149 -16.14 -4.87 4.74
C PHE A 149 -16.17 -6.18 5.55
N ARG A 150 -15.35 -7.14 5.18
CA ARG A 150 -15.26 -8.41 5.90
C ARG A 150 -14.48 -8.22 7.19
N VAL A 151 -15.09 -8.56 8.31
CA VAL A 151 -14.47 -8.56 9.63
C VAL A 151 -14.12 -10.00 10.01
N VAL A 152 -12.83 -10.26 10.19
CA VAL A 152 -12.32 -11.55 10.66
C VAL A 152 -11.66 -11.36 12.01
N ASP A 153 -12.07 -12.16 13.01
CA ASP A 153 -11.42 -12.22 14.30
C ASP A 153 -11.30 -13.68 14.74
N ASN A 154 -10.14 -14.25 14.51
CA ASN A 154 -9.84 -15.63 14.81
C ASN A 154 -9.94 -15.97 16.32
N ASN A 155 -9.77 -14.98 17.21
CA ASN A 155 -9.84 -15.19 18.65
C ASN A 155 -11.26 -15.51 19.12
N ILE A 156 -12.25 -14.93 18.45
CA ILE A 156 -13.67 -15.14 18.77
C ILE A 156 -14.39 -15.97 17.71
N GLY A 157 -13.68 -16.40 16.67
CA GLY A 157 -14.26 -17.14 15.54
C GLY A 157 -15.29 -16.32 14.76
N LEU A 158 -15.08 -15.01 14.65
CA LEU A 158 -15.92 -14.09 13.91
C LEU A 158 -15.45 -14.01 12.47
N ASP A 159 -16.35 -14.23 11.52
CA ASP A 159 -16.13 -14.03 10.11
C ASP A 159 -17.47 -13.57 9.51
N MET A 160 -17.62 -12.28 9.28
CA MET A 160 -18.85 -11.70 8.77
C MET A 160 -18.58 -10.43 7.94
N ASP A 161 -19.44 -10.14 7.00
CA ASP A 161 -19.44 -8.89 6.28
C ASP A 161 -20.27 -7.84 7.04
N VAL A 162 -19.72 -6.64 7.17
CA VAL A 162 -20.38 -5.47 7.75
C VAL A 162 -20.49 -4.37 6.72
N SER A 163 -21.54 -3.59 6.79
CA SER A 163 -21.78 -2.45 5.92
C SER A 163 -21.18 -1.18 6.52
N ILE A 164 -20.09 -0.68 5.96
CA ILE A 164 -19.40 0.50 6.49
C ILE A 164 -19.62 1.73 5.61
N ARG A 165 -19.70 2.89 6.25
CA ARG A 165 -19.54 4.20 5.63
C ARG A 165 -18.25 4.84 6.09
N CYS A 166 -17.53 5.45 5.18
CA CYS A 166 -16.33 6.19 5.52
C CYS A 166 -16.25 7.51 4.77
N ASN A 167 -15.53 8.45 5.35
CA ASN A 167 -15.14 9.70 4.71
C ASN A 167 -13.71 10.06 5.09
N GLY A 168 -13.11 10.89 4.25
CA GLY A 168 -11.75 11.33 4.45
C GLY A 168 -11.26 12.19 3.30
N GLU A 169 -9.95 12.28 3.20
CA GLU A 169 -9.26 13.02 2.15
C GLU A 169 -8.16 12.14 1.55
N TYR A 170 -7.90 12.31 0.27
CA TYR A 170 -6.76 11.67 -0.37
C TYR A 170 -5.93 12.70 -1.11
N SER A 171 -4.70 12.37 -1.35
CA SER A 171 -3.80 13.15 -2.18
C SER A 171 -3.24 12.28 -3.30
N TYR A 172 -2.96 12.92 -4.41
CA TYR A 172 -2.35 12.27 -5.56
C TYR A 172 -1.29 13.18 -6.19
N LYS A 173 -0.46 12.64 -7.08
CA LYS A 173 0.51 13.38 -7.86
C LYS A 173 0.59 12.87 -9.29
N ILE A 174 1.10 13.70 -10.18
CA ILE A 174 1.53 13.27 -11.51
C ILE A 174 2.87 12.55 -11.32
N ALA A 175 2.86 11.22 -11.52
CA ALA A 175 4.04 10.36 -11.40
C ALA A 175 4.74 10.17 -12.77
N ASP A 176 3.97 10.15 -13.85
CA ASP A 176 4.48 10.11 -15.23
C ASP A 176 3.84 11.22 -16.08
N PRO A 177 4.51 12.36 -16.22
CA PRO A 177 4.01 13.49 -17.02
C PRO A 177 3.84 13.17 -18.51
N MET A 178 4.62 12.22 -19.05
CA MET A 178 4.50 11.85 -20.46
C MET A 178 3.22 11.08 -20.74
N LEU A 179 2.85 10.14 -19.87
CA LEU A 179 1.56 9.45 -19.95
C LEU A 179 0.41 10.43 -19.72
N PHE A 180 0.56 11.33 -18.75
CA PHE A 180 -0.45 12.34 -18.47
C PHE A 180 -0.69 13.25 -19.68
N TYR A 181 0.36 13.72 -20.35
CA TYR A 181 0.24 14.49 -21.56
C TYR A 181 -0.49 13.73 -22.67
N LYS A 182 -0.02 12.51 -22.96
CA LYS A 182 -0.55 11.70 -24.07
C LYS A 182 -2.04 11.32 -23.90
N ASN A 183 -2.44 11.00 -22.68
CA ASN A 183 -3.72 10.34 -22.44
C ASN A 183 -4.75 11.22 -21.71
N VAL A 184 -4.33 12.36 -21.15
CA VAL A 184 -5.22 13.21 -20.34
C VAL A 184 -5.34 14.62 -20.89
N CYS A 185 -4.25 15.40 -20.84
CA CYS A 185 -4.36 16.84 -21.15
C CYS A 185 -4.10 17.17 -22.62
N GLY A 186 -3.23 16.44 -23.32
CA GLY A 186 -2.84 16.77 -24.70
C GLY A 186 -2.33 18.21 -24.82
N ASN A 187 -2.66 18.85 -25.93
CA ASN A 187 -2.31 20.26 -26.18
C ASN A 187 -3.21 21.19 -25.36
N VAL A 188 -2.63 21.81 -24.35
CA VAL A 188 -3.31 22.79 -23.48
C VAL A 188 -3.11 24.19 -24.06
N SER A 189 -4.15 25.01 -24.08
CA SER A 189 -4.07 26.39 -24.61
C SER A 189 -3.43 27.32 -23.56
N GLN A 190 -3.81 27.23 -22.30
CA GLN A 190 -3.28 27.98 -21.16
C GLN A 190 -3.00 27.06 -19.97
N ASP A 191 -4.03 26.70 -19.21
CA ASP A 191 -3.95 25.86 -18.04
C ASP A 191 -4.87 24.65 -18.16
N TYR A 192 -4.40 23.49 -17.66
CA TYR A 192 -5.20 22.32 -17.40
C TYR A 192 -5.36 22.19 -15.88
N THR A 193 -6.57 22.36 -15.40
CA THR A 193 -6.85 22.35 -13.96
C THR A 193 -7.43 21.03 -13.49
N ARG A 194 -7.27 20.76 -12.20
CA ARG A 194 -7.80 19.53 -11.55
C ARG A 194 -9.32 19.40 -11.69
N ASP A 195 -10.06 20.51 -11.76
CA ASP A 195 -11.53 20.50 -11.87
C ASP A 195 -12.02 19.73 -13.10
N GLN A 196 -11.20 19.65 -14.15
CA GLN A 196 -11.51 18.91 -15.37
C GLN A 196 -11.42 17.39 -15.19
N LEU A 197 -10.76 16.93 -14.11
CA LEU A 197 -10.49 15.52 -13.87
C LEU A 197 -11.07 15.01 -12.52
N ASP A 198 -11.28 15.89 -11.56
CA ASP A 198 -11.63 15.53 -10.17
C ASP A 198 -12.89 14.67 -10.07
N SER A 199 -13.93 14.95 -10.84
CA SER A 199 -15.16 14.15 -10.79
C SER A 199 -14.93 12.69 -11.20
N GLN A 200 -14.12 12.48 -12.23
CA GLN A 200 -13.76 11.16 -12.72
C GLN A 200 -12.85 10.44 -11.73
N LEU A 201 -11.82 11.12 -11.22
CA LEU A 201 -10.91 10.56 -10.22
C LEU A 201 -11.65 10.16 -8.94
N LYS A 202 -12.56 11.01 -8.47
CA LYS A 202 -13.39 10.73 -7.29
C LYS A 202 -14.27 9.49 -7.48
N SER A 203 -14.90 9.35 -8.64
CA SER A 203 -15.72 8.17 -8.94
C SER A 203 -14.90 6.89 -8.97
N GLU A 204 -13.73 6.92 -9.60
CA GLU A 204 -12.83 5.77 -9.68
C GLU A 204 -12.20 5.44 -8.32
N PHE A 205 -11.85 6.46 -7.52
CA PHE A 205 -11.38 6.30 -6.16
C PHE A 205 -12.41 5.56 -5.29
N LEU A 206 -13.67 6.00 -5.32
CA LEU A 206 -14.75 5.35 -4.58
C LEU A 206 -14.97 3.89 -5.03
N THR A 207 -14.87 3.64 -6.33
CA THR A 207 -14.97 2.27 -6.85
C THR A 207 -13.82 1.39 -6.38
N ALA A 208 -12.62 1.95 -6.26
CA ALA A 208 -11.42 1.23 -5.82
C ALA A 208 -11.38 0.97 -4.30
N LEU A 209 -12.16 1.70 -3.50
CA LEU A 209 -12.22 1.49 -2.05
C LEU A 209 -12.65 0.07 -1.68
N GLN A 210 -13.65 -0.49 -2.36
CA GLN A 210 -14.16 -1.82 -2.03
C GLN A 210 -13.09 -2.91 -2.18
N PRO A 211 -12.39 -3.07 -3.33
CA PRO A 211 -11.32 -4.06 -3.44
C PRO A 211 -10.11 -3.72 -2.56
N ALA A 212 -9.83 -2.44 -2.28
CA ALA A 212 -8.79 -2.05 -1.34
C ALA A 212 -9.14 -2.49 0.10
N PHE A 213 -10.37 -2.27 0.53
CA PHE A 213 -10.85 -2.74 1.83
C PHE A 213 -10.83 -4.27 1.96
N ALA A 214 -11.14 -4.99 0.89
CA ALA A 214 -11.01 -6.45 0.88
C ALA A 214 -9.56 -6.91 1.15
N ARG A 215 -8.56 -6.20 0.57
CA ARG A 215 -7.14 -6.47 0.84
C ARG A 215 -6.75 -6.16 2.28
N ILE A 216 -7.20 -5.02 2.81
CA ILE A 216 -6.94 -4.62 4.19
C ILE A 216 -7.57 -5.62 5.18
N SER A 217 -8.80 -6.05 4.91
CA SER A 217 -9.49 -7.08 5.70
C SER A 217 -8.73 -8.41 5.69
N ALA A 218 -8.16 -8.80 4.55
CA ALA A 218 -7.35 -10.02 4.44
C ALA A 218 -6.08 -9.99 5.31
N LEU A 219 -5.59 -8.79 5.68
CA LEU A 219 -4.50 -8.62 6.65
C LEU A 219 -4.97 -8.75 8.11
N GLY A 220 -6.25 -9.00 8.36
CA GLY A 220 -6.84 -9.09 9.69
C GLY A 220 -7.10 -7.73 10.36
N ILE A 221 -7.01 -6.64 9.61
CA ILE A 221 -7.26 -5.28 10.12
C ILE A 221 -8.76 -5.04 10.17
N ARG A 222 -9.28 -4.64 11.33
CA ARG A 222 -10.69 -4.33 11.52
C ARG A 222 -11.03 -2.95 10.93
N TYR A 223 -12.29 -2.74 10.51
CA TYR A 223 -12.75 -1.45 9.98
C TYR A 223 -12.50 -0.28 10.95
N SER A 224 -12.66 -0.51 12.25
CA SER A 224 -12.42 0.52 13.28
C SER A 224 -10.96 0.93 13.44
N ALA A 225 -10.01 0.12 12.94
CA ALA A 225 -8.58 0.41 12.97
C ALA A 225 -8.08 1.10 11.69
N LEU A 226 -8.92 1.23 10.64
CA LEU A 226 -8.55 1.86 9.36
C LEU A 226 -7.90 3.25 9.51
N PRO A 227 -8.33 4.14 10.42
CA PRO A 227 -7.64 5.43 10.60
C PRO A 227 -6.18 5.32 11.03
N GLY A 228 -5.79 4.20 11.64
CA GLY A 228 -4.40 3.90 12.01
C GLY A 228 -3.57 3.21 10.91
N HIS A 229 -4.21 2.73 9.83
CA HIS A 229 -3.60 1.96 8.74
C HIS A 229 -3.70 2.68 7.39
N THR A 230 -3.45 3.98 7.41
CA THR A 230 -3.60 4.82 6.20
C THR A 230 -2.54 4.56 5.14
N MET A 231 -1.35 4.11 5.53
CA MET A 231 -0.28 3.76 4.58
C MET A 231 -0.62 2.47 3.81
N GLU A 232 -1.06 1.45 4.51
CA GLU A 232 -1.49 0.18 3.92
C GLU A 232 -2.69 0.39 2.99
N LEU A 233 -3.61 1.28 3.39
CA LEU A 233 -4.74 1.65 2.55
C LEU A 233 -4.29 2.38 1.28
N ALA A 234 -3.37 3.34 1.37
CA ALA A 234 -2.82 4.04 0.21
C ALA A 234 -2.11 3.08 -0.75
N GLN A 235 -1.36 2.12 -0.22
CA GLN A 235 -0.72 1.07 -1.02
C GLN A 235 -1.76 0.19 -1.72
N ALA A 236 -2.75 -0.31 -0.99
CA ALA A 236 -3.83 -1.12 -1.56
C ALA A 236 -4.61 -0.37 -2.66
N MET A 237 -4.86 0.93 -2.46
CA MET A 237 -5.50 1.79 -3.47
C MET A 237 -4.64 1.96 -4.71
N ASN A 238 -3.32 2.20 -4.56
CA ASN A 238 -2.39 2.29 -5.70
C ASN A 238 -2.36 0.99 -6.51
N GLU A 239 -2.35 -0.16 -5.86
CA GLU A 239 -2.37 -1.46 -6.54
C GLU A 239 -3.67 -1.67 -7.34
N VAL A 240 -4.82 -1.30 -6.75
CA VAL A 240 -6.12 -1.41 -7.43
C VAL A 240 -6.22 -0.44 -8.62
N LEU A 241 -5.69 0.78 -8.46
CA LEU A 241 -5.77 1.82 -9.48
C LEU A 241 -4.58 1.81 -10.47
N SER A 242 -3.58 0.93 -10.27
CA SER A 242 -2.35 0.88 -11.07
C SER A 242 -2.60 0.84 -12.58
N GLY A 243 -3.59 0.09 -13.05
CA GLY A 243 -3.93 0.00 -14.47
C GLY A 243 -4.54 1.28 -15.04
N LYS A 244 -5.45 1.93 -14.29
CA LYS A 244 -6.16 3.13 -14.76
C LYS A 244 -5.38 4.42 -14.49
N TRP A 245 -4.89 4.59 -13.27
CA TRP A 245 -4.21 5.81 -12.86
C TRP A 245 -2.74 5.78 -13.24
N GLY A 246 -2.03 4.71 -12.86
CA GLY A 246 -0.60 4.58 -13.13
C GLY A 246 -0.30 4.35 -14.61
N ALA A 247 -0.66 3.20 -15.16
CA ALA A 247 -0.26 2.79 -16.50
C ALA A 247 -0.95 3.59 -17.63
N THR A 248 -2.16 4.13 -17.38
CA THR A 248 -2.89 4.87 -18.42
C THR A 248 -2.71 6.38 -18.29
N ARG A 249 -2.75 6.95 -17.08
CA ARG A 249 -2.75 8.40 -16.89
C ARG A 249 -1.48 8.96 -16.25
N GLY A 250 -0.60 8.10 -15.75
CA GLY A 250 0.61 8.55 -15.07
C GLY A 250 0.34 9.20 -13.71
N LEU A 251 -0.74 8.82 -13.01
CA LEU A 251 -1.12 9.33 -11.70
C LEU A 251 -0.86 8.29 -10.61
N ALA A 252 -0.47 8.75 -9.42
CA ALA A 252 -0.30 7.90 -8.25
C ALA A 252 -0.93 8.54 -7.00
N ILE A 253 -1.56 7.72 -6.15
CA ILE A 253 -1.99 8.15 -4.82
C ILE A 253 -0.76 8.28 -3.93
N VAL A 254 -0.67 9.39 -3.20
CA VAL A 254 0.39 9.65 -2.21
C VAL A 254 -0.09 9.26 -0.83
N ALA A 255 -1.27 9.73 -0.43
CA ALA A 255 -1.84 9.45 0.88
C ALA A 255 -3.36 9.25 0.80
N VAL A 256 -3.88 8.44 1.73
CA VAL A 256 -5.32 8.28 1.95
C VAL A 256 -5.58 8.47 3.44
N GLY A 257 -6.22 9.58 3.79
CA GLY A 257 -6.68 9.84 5.15
C GLY A 257 -8.11 9.32 5.34
N VAL A 258 -8.37 8.73 6.49
CA VAL A 258 -9.70 8.25 6.88
C VAL A 258 -10.11 9.00 8.15
N ASN A 259 -11.05 9.93 8.01
CA ASN A 259 -11.50 10.77 9.12
C ASN A 259 -12.52 10.07 10.00
N SER A 260 -13.40 9.28 9.37
CA SER A 260 -14.46 8.56 10.09
C SER A 260 -14.79 7.26 9.34
N VAL A 261 -14.99 6.20 10.12
CA VAL A 261 -15.54 4.91 9.65
C VAL A 261 -16.63 4.50 10.62
N THR A 262 -17.80 4.22 10.09
CA THR A 262 -18.96 3.78 10.87
C THR A 262 -19.58 2.55 10.22
N ALA A 263 -19.85 1.52 11.00
CA ALA A 263 -20.69 0.42 10.57
C ALA A 263 -22.17 0.77 10.78
N SER A 264 -23.08 -0.04 10.22
CA SER A 264 -24.49 0.11 10.51
C SER A 264 -24.76 -0.16 12.00
N ALA A 265 -25.80 0.45 12.56
CA ALA A 265 -26.17 0.22 13.96
C ALA A 265 -26.51 -1.26 14.23
N GLU A 266 -27.05 -1.96 13.25
CA GLU A 266 -27.39 -3.37 13.31
C GLU A 266 -26.10 -4.24 13.33
N ASP A 267 -25.17 -3.97 12.43
CA ASP A 267 -23.88 -4.67 12.38
C ASP A 267 -23.08 -4.45 13.67
N GLU A 268 -23.05 -3.20 14.18
CA GLU A 268 -22.36 -2.91 15.45
C GLU A 268 -22.99 -3.64 16.64
N ALA A 269 -24.32 -3.73 16.67
CA ALA A 269 -25.03 -4.48 17.71
C ALA A 269 -24.68 -5.97 17.65
N THR A 270 -24.70 -6.55 16.44
CA THR A 270 -24.33 -7.94 16.19
C THR A 270 -22.90 -8.25 16.60
N ILE A 271 -21.93 -7.38 16.22
CA ILE A 271 -20.52 -7.53 16.62
C ILE A 271 -20.40 -7.49 18.15
N LYS A 272 -21.04 -6.53 18.81
CA LYS A 272 -21.02 -6.40 20.28
C LYS A 272 -21.64 -7.61 20.97
N GLU A 273 -22.71 -8.19 20.42
CA GLU A 273 -23.33 -9.41 20.94
C GLU A 273 -22.42 -10.62 20.77
N LEU A 274 -21.81 -10.79 19.60
CA LEU A 274 -20.85 -11.86 19.34
C LEU A 274 -19.60 -11.73 20.23
N GLN A 275 -19.10 -10.51 20.45
CA GLN A 275 -17.99 -10.25 21.37
C GLN A 275 -18.37 -10.61 22.82
N LYS A 276 -19.58 -10.26 23.28
CA LYS A 276 -20.07 -10.65 24.59
C LYS A 276 -20.18 -12.18 24.69
N SER A 277 -20.75 -12.82 23.67
CA SER A 277 -20.89 -14.28 23.63
C SER A 277 -19.54 -15.01 23.61
N ALA A 278 -18.52 -14.41 22.98
CA ALA A 278 -17.17 -14.95 22.99
C ALA A 278 -16.51 -14.92 24.38
N VAL A 279 -16.84 -13.92 25.22
CA VAL A 279 -16.41 -13.87 26.62
C VAL A 279 -16.94 -15.07 27.39
N PHE A 280 -18.15 -15.56 27.06
CA PHE A 280 -18.74 -16.73 27.70
C PHE A 280 -18.17 -18.08 27.27
N ARG A 281 -17.31 -18.11 26.21
CA ARG A 281 -16.51 -19.31 25.89
C ARG A 281 -15.46 -19.59 26.95
N ASN A 282 -15.05 -18.59 27.72
CA ASN A 282 -14.25 -18.81 28.92
C ASN A 282 -15.19 -19.27 30.06
N THR A 283 -15.09 -20.52 30.43
CA THR A 283 -15.95 -21.15 31.44
C THR A 283 -15.96 -20.41 32.78
N ASN A 284 -14.82 -19.81 33.18
CA ASN A 284 -14.73 -19.01 34.41
C ASN A 284 -15.54 -17.71 34.32
N MET A 285 -15.51 -17.01 33.14
CA MET A 285 -16.29 -15.82 32.92
C MET A 285 -17.78 -16.11 32.76
N ALA A 286 -18.13 -17.22 32.11
CA ALA A 286 -19.50 -17.68 31.99
C ALA A 286 -20.07 -18.03 33.39
N ALA A 287 -19.32 -18.70 34.26
CA ALA A 287 -19.70 -18.97 35.61
C ALA A 287 -19.90 -17.71 36.48
N ALA A 288 -18.99 -16.72 36.33
CA ALA A 288 -19.11 -15.44 37.05
C ALA A 288 -20.39 -14.66 36.60
N HIS A 289 -20.68 -14.66 35.30
CA HIS A 289 -21.88 -14.00 34.79
C HIS A 289 -23.17 -14.71 35.20
N MET A 290 -23.16 -16.05 35.28
CA MET A 290 -24.30 -16.82 35.78
C MET A 290 -24.56 -16.52 37.26
N VAL A 291 -23.51 -16.41 38.09
CA VAL A 291 -23.61 -15.99 39.48
C VAL A 291 -24.18 -14.58 39.63
N GLN A 292 -23.72 -13.65 38.75
CA GLN A 292 -24.23 -12.29 38.74
C GLN A 292 -25.71 -12.23 38.32
N ALA A 293 -26.08 -12.91 37.24
CA ALA A 293 -27.49 -12.99 36.79
C ALA A 293 -28.38 -13.62 37.87
N GLN A 294 -27.89 -14.63 38.60
CA GLN A 294 -28.59 -15.26 39.70
C GLN A 294 -28.76 -14.31 40.89
N ALA A 295 -27.72 -13.53 41.22
CA ALA A 295 -27.79 -12.51 42.26
C ALA A 295 -28.76 -11.38 41.92
N GLU A 296 -28.81 -10.98 40.65
CA GLU A 296 -29.72 -9.94 40.12
C GLU A 296 -31.17 -10.43 40.10
N ALA A 297 -31.41 -11.67 39.71
CA ALA A 297 -32.72 -12.32 39.80
C ALA A 297 -33.19 -12.42 41.25
N MET A 298 -32.30 -12.79 42.19
CA MET A 298 -32.60 -12.82 43.64
C MET A 298 -32.96 -11.41 44.16
N LYS A 299 -32.20 -10.39 43.78
CA LYS A 299 -32.44 -8.99 44.13
C LYS A 299 -33.82 -8.50 43.64
N THR A 300 -34.15 -8.84 42.41
CA THR A 300 -35.46 -8.50 41.79
C THR A 300 -36.60 -9.25 42.46
N ALA A 301 -36.41 -10.55 42.76
CA ALA A 301 -37.38 -11.37 43.51
C ALA A 301 -37.59 -10.85 44.94
N ALA A 302 -36.52 -10.41 45.64
CA ALA A 302 -36.61 -9.87 47.00
C ALA A 302 -37.30 -8.48 47.04
N GLY A 303 -37.29 -7.75 45.94
CA GLY A 303 -38.03 -6.47 45.79
C GLY A 303 -39.55 -6.62 45.59
N ASN A 304 -40.02 -7.80 45.24
CA ASN A 304 -41.46 -8.08 45.02
C ASN A 304 -42.10 -8.70 46.30
N LYS A 305 -43.05 -7.98 46.89
CA LYS A 305 -43.74 -8.35 48.13
C LYS A 305 -44.43 -9.75 48.12
N ASN A 306 -44.74 -10.29 46.93
CA ASN A 306 -45.42 -11.60 46.75
C ASN A 306 -44.58 -12.64 45.99
N GLY A 307 -43.33 -12.33 45.56
CA GLY A 307 -42.55 -13.22 44.68
C GLY A 307 -41.40 -13.94 45.35
N ALA A 308 -40.96 -13.51 46.53
CA ALA A 308 -39.77 -14.05 47.18
C ALA A 308 -39.84 -15.55 47.49
N MET A 309 -41.00 -16.02 47.91
CA MET A 309 -41.18 -17.46 48.32
C MET A 309 -41.33 -18.38 47.10
N MET A 310 -41.97 -17.91 46.01
CA MET A 310 -42.14 -18.68 44.76
C MET A 310 -40.87 -18.72 43.91
N GLY A 311 -40.08 -17.61 43.89
CA GLY A 311 -38.79 -17.55 43.24
C GLY A 311 -37.74 -18.48 43.88
N PHE A 312 -37.72 -18.59 45.20
CA PHE A 312 -36.82 -19.49 45.93
C PHE A 312 -37.16 -20.96 45.71
N MET A 313 -38.44 -21.30 45.61
CA MET A 313 -38.95 -22.67 45.38
C MET A 313 -38.69 -23.10 43.92
N GLY A 314 -38.85 -22.21 42.94
CA GLY A 314 -38.51 -22.47 41.55
C GLY A 314 -37.03 -22.65 41.28
N MET A 315 -36.17 -21.91 41.98
CA MET A 315 -34.72 -22.04 41.86
C MET A 315 -34.16 -23.33 42.48
N ASN A 316 -34.69 -23.77 43.63
CA ASN A 316 -34.33 -25.03 44.22
C ASN A 316 -34.77 -26.23 43.37
N MET A 317 -35.91 -26.11 42.68
CA MET A 317 -36.44 -27.12 41.76
C MET A 317 -35.62 -27.21 40.48
N ALA A 318 -35.14 -26.08 39.95
CA ALA A 318 -34.26 -26.03 38.78
C ALA A 318 -32.86 -26.60 39.09
N GLN A 319 -32.33 -26.40 40.29
CA GLN A 319 -31.07 -27.01 40.73
C GLN A 319 -31.18 -28.52 40.93
N SER A 320 -32.32 -29.01 41.42
CA SER A 320 -32.55 -30.45 41.62
C SER A 320 -32.88 -31.22 40.35
N ALA A 321 -33.32 -30.51 39.27
CA ALA A 321 -33.64 -31.09 37.97
C ALA A 321 -32.44 -31.25 37.01
N GLY A 322 -31.19 -31.18 37.49
CA GLY A 322 -29.98 -31.43 36.70
C GLY A 322 -29.51 -30.22 35.87
N GLY A 323 -29.92 -29.01 36.23
CA GLY A 323 -29.43 -27.79 35.62
C GLY A 323 -27.94 -27.55 35.94
N PHE A 324 -27.16 -27.14 34.94
CA PHE A 324 -25.78 -26.72 35.11
C PHE A 324 -25.66 -25.69 36.26
N ASN A 325 -24.86 -25.99 37.25
CA ASN A 325 -24.60 -25.06 38.36
C ASN A 325 -23.24 -24.36 38.19
N ALA A 326 -23.12 -23.15 38.75
CA ALA A 326 -21.93 -22.33 38.63
C ALA A 326 -20.67 -23.07 39.17
N SER A 327 -20.78 -23.93 40.15
CA SER A 327 -19.66 -24.67 40.70
C SER A 327 -19.11 -25.72 39.76
N SER A 328 -19.94 -26.36 38.93
CA SER A 328 -19.45 -27.30 37.91
C SER A 328 -18.75 -26.59 36.76
N LEU A 329 -19.21 -25.39 36.40
CA LEU A 329 -18.56 -24.54 35.41
C LEU A 329 -17.20 -23.99 35.92
N PHE A 330 -17.11 -23.62 37.20
CA PHE A 330 -15.83 -23.22 37.81
C PHE A 330 -14.83 -24.39 37.87
N GLN A 331 -15.27 -25.62 38.17
CA GLN A 331 -14.40 -26.80 38.13
C GLN A 331 -13.91 -27.10 36.70
N MET A 332 -14.79 -26.99 35.70
CA MET A 332 -14.40 -27.13 34.29
C MET A 332 -13.44 -26.04 33.86
N GLY A 333 -13.63 -24.78 34.31
CA GLY A 333 -12.74 -23.65 34.03
C GLY A 333 -11.37 -23.77 34.68
N GLN A 334 -11.27 -24.36 35.87
CA GLN A 334 -9.98 -24.65 36.53
C GLN A 334 -9.20 -25.72 35.76
N GLN A 335 -9.87 -26.71 35.19
CA GLN A 335 -9.22 -27.71 34.32
C GLN A 335 -8.77 -27.12 32.97
N GLN A 336 -9.43 -26.11 32.47
CA GLN A 336 -9.08 -25.39 31.21
C GLN A 336 -8.00 -24.32 31.43
N SER A 337 -7.89 -23.76 32.63
CA SER A 337 -6.93 -22.69 32.99
C SER A 337 -5.59 -23.23 33.50
N ALA A 338 -5.41 -24.53 33.58
CA ALA A 338 -4.13 -25.15 33.87
C ALA A 338 -3.21 -25.17 32.66
N ALA A 339 -2.89 -23.97 32.13
CA ALA A 339 -1.66 -23.78 31.40
C ALA A 339 -0.51 -23.81 32.41
N PRO A 340 0.57 -24.58 32.19
CA PRO A 340 1.60 -24.79 33.19
C PRO A 340 2.36 -23.50 33.45
N ALA A 341 2.25 -23.00 34.71
CA ALA A 341 3.23 -22.06 35.22
C ALA A 341 4.59 -22.78 35.35
N PRO A 342 5.72 -22.09 35.16
CA PRO A 342 7.03 -22.74 35.27
C PRO A 342 7.28 -23.20 36.70
N ALA A 343 7.18 -24.49 36.90
CA ALA A 343 7.53 -25.13 38.17
C ALA A 343 9.02 -25.39 38.24
N ALA A 344 9.64 -24.97 39.31
CA ALA A 344 10.94 -25.44 39.80
C ALA A 344 10.91 -26.97 40.09
N PRO A 345 12.06 -27.66 40.11
CA PRO A 345 12.16 -29.06 39.77
C PRO A 345 11.80 -30.01 40.91
N ALA A 346 10.93 -30.97 40.60
CA ALA A 346 10.89 -32.26 41.30
C ALA A 346 10.43 -33.32 40.31
N ALA A 347 11.32 -34.21 39.94
CA ALA A 347 11.00 -35.48 39.28
C ALA A 347 10.15 -36.37 40.19
N PRO A 348 9.27 -37.28 39.71
CA PRO A 348 9.70 -38.42 38.92
C PRO A 348 8.73 -38.98 37.88
N ALA A 349 9.27 -39.88 37.04
CA ALA A 349 8.64 -40.94 36.26
C ALA A 349 7.72 -40.51 35.12
N ALA A 350 8.37 -40.30 33.94
CA ALA A 350 7.71 -40.40 32.66
C ALA A 350 7.36 -41.86 32.36
N ASP A 351 6.08 -42.15 32.14
CA ASP A 351 5.66 -43.38 31.47
C ASP A 351 6.28 -43.46 30.07
N ALA A 352 7.09 -44.47 29.84
CA ALA A 352 7.95 -44.69 28.68
C ALA A 352 7.19 -44.95 27.37
N ASN A 353 5.88 -44.63 27.30
CA ASN A 353 5.06 -45.01 26.13
C ASN A 353 4.24 -43.92 25.48
N THR A 354 4.44 -42.66 25.89
CA THR A 354 3.75 -41.51 25.25
C THR A 354 4.57 -40.89 24.11
N TRP A 355 3.91 -40.53 23.01
CA TRP A 355 4.53 -39.84 21.88
C TRP A 355 3.64 -38.67 21.41
N LYS A 356 4.26 -37.62 20.88
CA LYS A 356 3.57 -36.43 20.36
C LYS A 356 3.47 -36.50 18.85
N CYS A 357 2.24 -36.40 18.30
CA CYS A 357 1.99 -36.38 16.87
C CYS A 357 2.33 -35.00 16.26
N SER A 358 2.59 -34.94 14.96
CA SER A 358 2.78 -33.68 14.21
C SER A 358 1.55 -32.76 14.26
N CYS A 359 0.35 -33.28 14.54
CA CYS A 359 -0.85 -32.47 14.78
C CYS A 359 -0.91 -31.87 16.21
N GLY A 360 0.09 -32.15 17.08
CA GLY A 360 0.18 -31.62 18.44
C GLY A 360 -0.40 -32.54 19.50
N ALA A 361 -1.16 -33.59 19.16
CA ALA A 361 -1.79 -34.51 20.11
C ALA A 361 -0.79 -35.46 20.76
N VAL A 362 -0.93 -35.73 22.10
CA VAL A 362 -0.15 -36.69 22.84
C VAL A 362 -0.86 -38.03 22.84
N ASN A 363 -0.17 -39.11 22.45
CA ASN A 363 -0.73 -40.42 22.23
C ASN A 363 0.07 -41.51 22.97
N THR A 364 -0.61 -42.55 23.38
CA THR A 364 -0.01 -43.76 23.99
C THR A 364 -0.08 -44.98 23.07
N GLY A 365 -0.89 -44.89 22.00
CA GLY A 365 -1.13 -45.98 21.04
C GLY A 365 -0.23 -45.96 19.81
N LYS A 366 -0.47 -46.88 18.88
CA LYS A 366 0.25 -46.97 17.60
C LYS A 366 -0.18 -45.94 16.56
N PHE A 367 -1.34 -45.30 16.75
CA PHE A 367 -1.92 -44.29 15.87
C PHE A 367 -2.36 -43.08 16.69
N CYS A 368 -2.31 -41.91 16.05
CA CYS A 368 -2.84 -40.69 16.65
C CYS A 368 -4.37 -40.75 16.69
N MET A 369 -4.95 -40.46 17.85
CA MET A 369 -6.40 -40.50 18.04
C MET A 369 -7.12 -39.33 17.39
N GLU A 370 -6.40 -38.22 17.07
CA GLU A 370 -6.98 -37.01 16.46
C GLU A 370 -6.90 -37.05 14.92
N CYS A 371 -5.77 -37.47 14.34
CA CYS A 371 -5.55 -37.39 12.89
C CYS A 371 -5.31 -38.74 12.20
N GLY A 372 -5.30 -39.87 12.96
CA GLY A 372 -5.08 -41.23 12.43
C GLY A 372 -3.64 -41.53 11.99
N ALA A 373 -2.70 -40.58 12.13
CA ALA A 373 -1.31 -40.78 11.76
C ALA A 373 -0.65 -41.84 12.63
N SER A 374 0.16 -42.74 12.03
CA SER A 374 0.91 -43.75 12.79
C SER A 374 2.01 -43.11 13.63
N LYS A 375 2.31 -43.71 14.79
CA LYS A 375 3.43 -43.32 15.65
C LYS A 375 4.70 -43.27 14.80
N PRO A 376 5.45 -42.14 14.83
CA PRO A 376 6.75 -42.09 14.15
C PRO A 376 7.65 -43.22 14.63
N ALA A 377 8.22 -43.95 13.72
CA ALA A 377 9.18 -45.00 14.07
C ALA A 377 10.44 -44.35 14.65
N ASP A 378 10.83 -44.73 15.84
CA ASP A 378 12.07 -44.27 16.49
C ASP A 378 13.26 -44.71 15.60
N GLY A 379 13.87 -43.81 14.87
CA GLY A 379 15.01 -44.13 14.01
C GLY A 379 15.37 -42.99 13.03
N TRP A 380 16.54 -43.07 12.43
CA TRP A 380 16.95 -42.15 11.35
C TRP A 380 16.48 -42.68 9.99
N VAL A 381 16.11 -41.76 9.10
CA VAL A 381 15.65 -42.10 7.74
C VAL A 381 16.86 -42.13 6.81
N CYS A 382 17.05 -43.24 6.12
CA CYS A 382 18.08 -43.38 5.12
C CYS A 382 17.64 -42.72 3.80
N SER A 383 18.60 -42.37 2.93
CA SER A 383 18.35 -41.87 1.58
C SER A 383 17.53 -42.84 0.71
N CYS A 384 17.49 -44.14 1.04
CA CYS A 384 16.62 -45.12 0.40
C CYS A 384 15.19 -45.15 0.95
N GLY A 385 14.83 -44.26 1.92
CA GLY A 385 13.51 -44.17 2.54
C GLY A 385 13.29 -45.11 3.74
N ALA A 386 14.20 -45.99 4.09
CA ALA A 386 14.09 -46.90 5.23
C ALA A 386 14.38 -46.23 6.57
N VAL A 387 13.56 -46.51 7.60
CA VAL A 387 13.74 -45.99 8.95
C VAL A 387 14.57 -46.97 9.74
N ASN A 388 15.68 -46.53 10.34
CA ASN A 388 16.68 -47.40 10.98
C ASN A 388 17.00 -46.97 12.40
N LYS A 389 17.21 -47.95 13.30
CA LYS A 389 17.62 -47.73 14.69
C LYS A 389 19.13 -47.92 14.91
N GLY A 390 19.79 -48.58 13.98
CA GLY A 390 21.21 -48.93 14.07
C GLY A 390 22.15 -47.88 13.43
N LYS A 391 23.46 -48.20 13.46
CA LYS A 391 24.51 -47.39 12.83
C LYS A 391 24.53 -47.50 11.28
N PHE A 392 23.83 -48.50 10.74
CA PHE A 392 23.74 -48.79 9.29
C PHE A 392 22.29 -49.00 8.88
N CYS A 393 21.97 -48.69 7.64
CA CYS A 393 20.65 -48.96 7.07
C CYS A 393 20.48 -50.48 6.81
N SER A 394 19.36 -51.04 7.28
CA SER A 394 19.05 -52.46 7.12
C SER A 394 18.75 -52.85 5.68
N GLU A 395 18.33 -51.91 4.84
CA GLU A 395 17.94 -52.17 3.44
C GLU A 395 19.10 -52.00 2.46
N CYS A 396 19.91 -50.93 2.63
CA CYS A 396 20.97 -50.61 1.65
C CYS A 396 22.38 -50.58 2.23
N GLY A 397 22.54 -50.86 3.53
CA GLY A 397 23.85 -50.88 4.19
C GLY A 397 24.51 -49.50 4.40
N ALA A 398 23.85 -48.40 4.02
CA ALA A 398 24.41 -47.05 4.18
C ALA A 398 24.59 -46.69 5.67
N LYS A 399 25.70 -46.06 6.00
CA LYS A 399 25.99 -45.58 7.38
C LYS A 399 25.08 -44.42 7.74
N LYS A 400 24.64 -44.36 9.00
CA LYS A 400 23.89 -43.25 9.57
C LYS A 400 24.65 -41.96 9.30
N PRO A 401 24.03 -40.92 8.66
CA PRO A 401 24.67 -39.62 8.50
C PRO A 401 25.08 -39.07 9.87
N ALA A 402 26.31 -38.60 10.00
CA ALA A 402 26.72 -37.84 11.17
C ALA A 402 25.84 -36.55 11.19
N SER A 403 25.30 -36.18 12.35
CA SER A 403 24.64 -34.88 12.50
C SER A 403 25.72 -33.85 12.23
N GLU A 404 25.51 -33.01 11.18
CA GLU A 404 26.40 -31.88 10.92
C GLU A 404 26.39 -30.95 12.14
N PRO A 405 27.57 -30.44 12.55
CA PRO A 405 27.62 -29.53 13.70
C PRO A 405 26.88 -28.22 13.37
N LEU A 406 26.16 -27.70 14.36
CA LEU A 406 25.54 -26.38 14.29
C LEU A 406 26.45 -25.39 15.01
N TYR A 407 26.75 -24.26 14.37
CA TYR A 407 27.68 -23.25 14.86
C TYR A 407 26.95 -22.03 15.41
N ARG A 408 27.52 -21.49 16.51
CA ARG A 408 27.12 -20.22 17.13
C ARG A 408 28.35 -19.59 17.74
N CYS A 409 28.61 -18.30 17.43
CA CYS A 409 29.80 -17.63 17.98
C CYS A 409 29.82 -17.65 19.51
N ASP A 410 30.87 -18.23 20.10
CA ASP A 410 31.07 -18.40 21.53
C ASP A 410 31.29 -17.06 22.25
N LYS A 411 31.90 -16.05 21.58
CA LYS A 411 32.20 -14.75 22.16
C LYS A 411 31.02 -13.79 22.24
N CYS A 412 30.21 -13.69 21.18
CA CYS A 412 29.11 -12.70 21.12
C CYS A 412 27.72 -13.33 21.00
N GLY A 413 27.65 -14.65 20.79
CA GLY A 413 26.39 -15.35 20.67
C GLY A 413 25.67 -15.17 19.33
N TRP A 414 26.32 -14.55 18.32
CA TRP A 414 25.75 -14.40 16.99
C TRP A 414 25.55 -15.75 16.29
N GLU A 415 24.40 -15.94 15.66
CA GLU A 415 24.05 -17.16 14.92
C GLU A 415 24.03 -16.87 13.41
N PRO A 416 24.74 -17.67 12.58
CA PRO A 416 24.67 -17.57 11.13
C PRO A 416 23.26 -17.86 10.59
N GLU A 417 22.87 -17.27 9.45
CA GLU A 417 21.63 -17.61 8.75
C GLU A 417 21.54 -19.09 8.39
N ASP A 418 22.66 -19.71 8.03
CA ASP A 418 22.81 -21.16 7.98
C ASP A 418 23.79 -21.64 9.05
N PRO A 419 23.29 -22.13 10.19
CA PRO A 419 24.13 -22.60 11.31
C PRO A 419 25.03 -23.80 10.97
N ARG A 420 24.86 -24.44 9.82
CA ARG A 420 25.68 -25.56 9.35
C ARG A 420 26.92 -25.12 8.56
N HIS A 421 26.82 -23.93 7.97
CA HIS A 421 27.88 -23.37 7.14
C HIS A 421 28.24 -21.95 7.58
N PRO A 422 28.93 -21.78 8.73
CA PRO A 422 29.30 -20.48 9.24
C PRO A 422 30.31 -19.79 8.32
N PRO A 423 30.34 -18.45 8.25
CA PRO A 423 31.41 -17.72 7.62
C PRO A 423 32.72 -17.98 8.38
N LYS A 424 33.86 -17.68 7.76
CA LYS A 424 35.19 -17.89 8.40
C LYS A 424 35.40 -17.07 9.66
N PHE A 425 34.69 -15.94 9.79
CA PHE A 425 34.76 -15.02 10.91
C PHE A 425 33.36 -14.48 11.23
N CYS A 426 33.08 -14.29 12.51
CA CYS A 426 31.86 -13.68 12.98
C CYS A 426 31.76 -12.20 12.48
N PRO A 427 30.69 -11.79 11.80
CA PRO A 427 30.54 -10.42 11.29
C PRO A 427 30.35 -9.38 12.40
N GLU A 428 29.92 -9.80 13.60
CA GLU A 428 29.67 -8.90 14.73
C GLU A 428 30.92 -8.61 15.56
N CYS A 429 31.74 -9.62 15.85
CA CYS A 429 32.89 -9.46 16.73
C CYS A 429 34.25 -9.82 16.11
N GLY A 430 34.26 -10.30 14.86
CA GLY A 430 35.46 -10.69 14.14
C GLY A 430 36.10 -12.00 14.61
N ASP A 431 35.47 -12.76 15.50
CA ASP A 431 35.97 -14.03 15.97
C ASP A 431 35.98 -15.08 14.86
N LYS A 432 36.94 -16.00 14.91
CA LYS A 432 37.07 -17.06 13.92
C LYS A 432 36.24 -18.28 14.39
N PHE A 433 35.35 -18.78 13.52
CA PHE A 433 34.59 -19.98 13.81
C PHE A 433 35.48 -21.21 13.89
N ASP A 434 35.44 -21.91 15.02
CA ASP A 434 36.18 -23.14 15.31
C ASP A 434 35.36 -24.17 16.10
N ASP A 435 36.00 -25.17 16.69
CA ASP A 435 35.33 -26.27 17.39
C ASP A 435 34.62 -25.84 18.70
N GLU A 436 34.96 -24.67 19.26
CA GLU A 436 34.34 -24.11 20.47
C GLU A 436 32.99 -23.46 20.19
N ASP A 437 32.77 -23.09 18.92
CA ASP A 437 31.50 -22.53 18.42
C ASP A 437 30.41 -23.59 18.13
N ILE A 438 30.73 -24.88 18.27
CA ILE A 438 29.81 -25.99 18.02
C ILE A 438 28.84 -26.14 19.18
N ARG A 439 27.52 -26.20 18.88
CA ARG A 439 26.42 -26.29 19.83
C ARG A 439 25.92 -27.73 19.97
#